data_b1d4b50ec92faae2477e3b8bcb44b710
#
_entry.id   b1d4b50ec92faae2477e3b8bcb44b710
#
_cell.length_a   1.000
_cell.length_b   1.000
_cell.length_c   1.000
_cell.angle_alpha   90.00
_cell.angle_beta   90.00
_cell.angle_gamma   90.00
#
_symmetry.space_group_name_H-M   'P 1'
#
loop_
_entity.id
_entity.type
_entity.pdbx_description
1 polymer ?
#
loop_
_entity_poly.entity_id
_entity_poly.type
_entity_poly.pdbx_seq_one_letter_code
_entity_poly.pdbx_strand_id
1 'polypeptide(L)'
;DITATDGSGQFKGYLATPEVTSGPGILLLQEIFGINWHIRDVADYYAEEGYTVLAPDLFWRMEPGVELGYSEEEFQKAFGFYQQFDIAKAIEDMQAATSALHSQDACKGKVGAIGFCLGGKLSYLAAAHCEIDAAVCYYGVGIEEDLGLKDQITCPMVMHFAELDQFVPAQARDQVTNAFSNRTDV
;
A
#
# COMPACT_ATOMS: atom_id res chain seq x y z
N ASP A 1 13.35 -0.60 11.48
CA ASP A 1 13.42 0.82 11.08
C ASP A 1 13.78 0.91 9.59
N ILE A 2 13.21 1.91 8.91
CA ILE A 2 13.41 2.19 7.49
C ILE A 2 14.05 3.58 7.39
N THR A 3 15.11 3.74 6.60
CA THR A 3 15.76 5.04 6.41
C THR A 3 15.13 5.75 5.22
N ALA A 4 14.62 6.97 5.43
CA ALA A 4 14.05 7.79 4.37
C ALA A 4 15.16 8.24 3.39
N THR A 5 14.89 8.15 2.09
CA THR A 5 15.87 8.44 1.03
C THR A 5 16.22 9.93 0.92
N ASP A 6 15.32 10.81 1.39
CA ASP A 6 15.50 12.27 1.37
C ASP A 6 16.32 12.82 2.55
N GLY A 7 16.80 11.93 3.44
CA GLY A 7 17.60 12.31 4.61
C GLY A 7 16.79 12.90 5.77
N SER A 8 15.46 12.87 5.74
CA SER A 8 14.59 13.40 6.79
C SER A 8 14.58 12.57 8.08
N GLY A 9 15.13 11.34 8.04
CA GLY A 9 15.24 10.49 9.22
C GLY A 9 14.95 9.03 8.99
N GLN A 10 14.43 8.38 10.02
CA GLN A 10 14.00 6.99 9.99
C GLN A 10 12.55 6.88 10.44
N PHE A 11 11.84 5.93 9.86
CA PHE A 11 10.47 5.59 10.24
C PHE A 11 10.32 4.10 10.50
N LYS A 12 9.26 3.73 11.15
CA LYS A 12 8.99 2.34 11.50
C LYS A 12 8.12 1.66 10.45
N GLY A 13 8.15 0.35 10.46
CA GLY A 13 7.19 -0.51 9.80
C GLY A 13 6.94 -1.74 10.67
N TYR A 14 5.79 -2.35 10.48
CA TYR A 14 5.48 -3.66 11.04
C TYR A 14 6.02 -4.73 10.09
N LEU A 15 6.91 -5.58 10.59
CA LEU A 15 7.49 -6.69 9.83
C LEU A 15 6.96 -8.02 10.37
N ALA A 16 6.27 -8.77 9.52
CA ALA A 16 5.87 -10.14 9.79
C ALA A 16 6.67 -11.09 8.88
N THR A 17 7.17 -12.17 9.45
CA THR A 17 8.01 -13.14 8.74
C THR A 17 7.49 -14.56 8.91
N PRO A 18 7.59 -15.42 7.88
CA PRO A 18 7.19 -16.81 8.01
C PRO A 18 8.05 -17.56 9.03
N GLU A 19 7.42 -18.49 9.77
CA GLU A 19 8.11 -19.20 10.86
C GLU A 19 9.25 -20.11 10.38
N VAL A 20 9.16 -20.72 9.21
CA VAL A 20 9.99 -21.88 8.83
C VAL A 20 10.85 -21.66 7.58
N THR A 21 10.51 -20.68 6.72
CA THR A 21 11.20 -20.47 5.44
C THR A 21 11.26 -19.00 5.06
N SER A 22 12.20 -18.66 4.18
CA SER A 22 12.15 -17.40 3.45
C SER A 22 11.13 -17.50 2.31
N GLY A 23 10.43 -16.42 2.01
CA GLY A 23 9.41 -16.35 0.98
C GLY A 23 9.44 -15.05 0.19
N PRO A 24 8.55 -14.89 -0.80
CA PRO A 24 8.39 -13.63 -1.50
C PRO A 24 7.93 -12.52 -0.55
N GLY A 25 8.20 -11.28 -0.93
CA GLY A 25 7.85 -10.11 -0.12
C GLY A 25 6.47 -9.57 -0.44
N ILE A 26 5.84 -8.96 0.56
CA ILE A 26 4.63 -8.12 0.40
C ILE A 26 4.88 -6.79 1.06
N LEU A 27 4.78 -5.71 0.27
CA LEU A 27 4.62 -4.36 0.76
C LEU A 27 3.13 -4.15 1.06
N LEU A 28 2.77 -4.12 2.33
CA LEU A 28 1.38 -3.97 2.77
C LEU A 28 1.08 -2.51 3.10
N LEU A 29 0.13 -1.91 2.38
CA LEU A 29 -0.14 -0.48 2.44
C LEU A 29 -1.44 -0.20 3.19
N GLN A 30 -1.32 0.64 4.21
CA GLN A 30 -2.34 0.95 5.21
C GLN A 30 -3.56 1.69 4.63
N GLU A 31 -4.67 1.58 5.34
CA GLU A 31 -5.82 2.48 5.21
C GLU A 31 -5.49 3.87 5.80
N ILE A 32 -6.49 4.72 5.98
CA ILE A 32 -6.30 6.03 6.65
C ILE A 32 -6.12 5.94 8.17
N PHE A 33 -6.16 4.75 8.75
CA PHE A 33 -6.10 4.51 10.21
C PHE A 33 -4.71 4.16 10.73
N GLY A 34 -3.67 4.23 9.88
CA GLY A 34 -2.32 3.83 10.24
C GLY A 34 -2.12 2.31 10.28
N ILE A 35 -1.02 1.86 10.92
CA ILE A 35 -0.74 0.42 11.09
C ILE A 35 -1.46 -0.09 12.32
N ASN A 36 -2.79 -0.11 12.25
CA ASN A 36 -3.65 -0.56 13.32
C ASN A 36 -3.69 -2.10 13.41
N TRP A 37 -4.50 -2.61 14.36
CA TRP A 37 -4.65 -4.04 14.57
C TRP A 37 -5.04 -4.81 13.30
N HIS A 38 -5.92 -4.24 12.46
CA HIS A 38 -6.36 -4.89 11.22
C HIS A 38 -5.21 -5.09 10.21
N ILE A 39 -4.41 -4.04 10.00
CA ILE A 39 -3.24 -4.13 9.09
C ILE A 39 -2.21 -5.12 9.64
N ARG A 40 -2.02 -5.19 10.96
CA ARG A 40 -1.13 -6.19 11.57
C ARG A 40 -1.65 -7.60 11.42
N ASP A 41 -2.95 -7.83 11.65
CA ASP A 41 -3.58 -9.15 11.45
C ASP A 41 -3.45 -9.61 10.00
N VAL A 42 -3.62 -8.70 9.03
CA VAL A 42 -3.41 -9.01 7.60
C VAL A 42 -1.94 -9.36 7.33
N ALA A 43 -0.98 -8.63 7.92
CA ALA A 43 0.44 -8.93 7.77
C ALA A 43 0.79 -10.30 8.33
N ASP A 44 0.29 -10.62 9.52
CA ASP A 44 0.52 -11.91 10.18
C ASP A 44 -0.12 -13.06 9.40
N TYR A 45 -1.33 -12.88 8.88
CA TYR A 45 -1.99 -13.87 8.01
C TYR A 45 -1.14 -14.20 6.78
N TYR A 46 -0.61 -13.19 6.07
CA TYR A 46 0.25 -13.47 4.92
C TYR A 46 1.61 -14.07 5.32
N ALA A 47 2.11 -13.76 6.51
CA ALA A 47 3.32 -14.40 7.02
C ALA A 47 3.10 -15.89 7.32
N GLU A 48 1.94 -16.27 7.86
CA GLU A 48 1.52 -17.67 8.02
C GLU A 48 1.42 -18.42 6.69
N GLU A 49 1.02 -17.72 5.61
CA GLU A 49 0.98 -18.23 4.24
C GLU A 49 2.38 -18.27 3.55
N GLY A 50 3.44 -17.87 4.26
CA GLY A 50 4.82 -18.00 3.79
C GLY A 50 5.42 -16.74 3.15
N TYR A 51 4.79 -15.59 3.28
CA TYR A 51 5.31 -14.32 2.77
C TYR A 51 6.10 -13.56 3.85
N THR A 52 7.09 -12.79 3.43
CA THR A 52 7.69 -11.76 4.29
C THR A 52 6.95 -10.44 4.06
N VAL A 53 6.29 -9.92 5.08
CA VAL A 53 5.39 -8.76 4.94
C VAL A 53 5.96 -7.55 5.67
N LEU A 54 6.04 -6.41 5.00
CA LEU A 54 6.40 -5.14 5.60
C LEU A 54 5.27 -4.13 5.39
N ALA A 55 4.67 -3.66 6.49
CA ALA A 55 3.73 -2.55 6.49
C ALA A 55 4.44 -1.29 7.00
N PRO A 56 4.84 -0.33 6.13
CA PRO A 56 5.51 0.90 6.55
C PRO A 56 4.52 1.88 7.17
N ASP A 57 4.92 2.59 8.22
CA ASP A 57 4.18 3.72 8.78
C ASP A 57 4.29 4.92 7.82
N LEU A 58 3.30 5.09 6.97
CA LEU A 58 3.30 6.18 5.98
C LEU A 58 2.78 7.52 6.54
N PHE A 59 2.30 7.53 7.79
CA PHE A 59 1.91 8.78 8.46
C PHE A 59 3.02 9.38 9.33
N TRP A 60 4.18 8.73 9.41
CA TRP A 60 5.28 9.11 10.28
C TRP A 60 5.75 10.56 10.12
N ARG A 61 5.61 11.14 8.92
CA ARG A 61 5.99 12.55 8.67
C ARG A 61 5.04 13.55 9.31
N MET A 62 3.84 13.13 9.68
CA MET A 62 2.83 13.92 10.37
C MET A 62 2.80 13.55 11.85
N GLU A 63 2.54 12.28 12.16
CA GLU A 63 2.51 11.72 13.51
C GLU A 63 2.99 10.26 13.44
N PRO A 64 4.18 9.94 14.02
CA PRO A 64 4.68 8.56 14.04
C PRO A 64 3.81 7.64 14.89
N GLY A 65 3.58 6.42 14.41
CA GLY A 65 2.89 5.39 15.17
C GLY A 65 1.39 5.59 15.28
N VAL A 66 0.75 6.17 14.27
CA VAL A 66 -0.71 6.29 14.21
C VAL A 66 -1.34 4.90 14.15
N GLU A 67 -2.21 4.60 15.12
CA GLU A 67 -2.99 3.37 15.24
C GLU A 67 -4.40 3.70 15.68
N LEU A 68 -5.29 3.94 14.72
CA LEU A 68 -6.67 4.32 14.96
C LEU A 68 -7.61 3.14 14.73
N GLY A 69 -8.68 3.09 15.51
CA GLY A 69 -9.81 2.20 15.28
C GLY A 69 -10.82 2.80 14.29
N TYR A 70 -12.06 2.29 14.33
CA TYR A 70 -13.11 2.62 13.37
C TYR A 70 -14.29 3.37 14.02
N SER A 71 -14.12 3.99 15.18
CA SER A 71 -15.11 4.87 15.76
C SER A 71 -15.25 6.17 14.95
N GLU A 72 -16.37 6.85 15.08
CA GLU A 72 -16.60 8.13 14.38
C GLU A 72 -15.51 9.17 14.73
N GLU A 73 -15.11 9.25 15.98
CA GLU A 73 -14.07 10.18 16.44
C GLU A 73 -12.70 9.85 15.78
N GLU A 74 -12.34 8.57 15.77
CA GLU A 74 -11.10 8.10 15.14
C GLU A 74 -11.13 8.28 13.63
N PHE A 75 -12.30 8.07 13.01
CA PHE A 75 -12.47 8.34 11.57
C PHE A 75 -12.21 9.82 11.25
N GLN A 76 -12.71 10.75 12.04
CA GLN A 76 -12.47 12.19 11.83
C GLN A 76 -10.99 12.53 11.97
N LYS A 77 -10.29 11.94 12.95
CA LYS A 77 -8.83 12.08 13.10
C LYS A 77 -8.10 11.51 11.89
N ALA A 78 -8.46 10.30 11.48
CA ALA A 78 -7.88 9.61 10.31
C ALA A 78 -8.08 10.42 9.02
N PHE A 79 -9.28 10.98 8.83
CA PHE A 79 -9.58 11.84 7.68
C PHE A 79 -8.75 13.12 7.69
N GLY A 80 -8.45 13.68 8.87
CA GLY A 80 -7.52 14.81 9.01
C GLY A 80 -6.10 14.47 8.53
N PHE A 81 -5.59 13.26 8.78
CA PHE A 81 -4.32 12.81 8.20
C PHE A 81 -4.40 12.64 6.69
N TYR A 82 -5.48 12.03 6.19
CA TYR A 82 -5.68 11.84 4.75
C TYR A 82 -5.66 13.17 3.99
N GLN A 83 -6.30 14.21 4.52
CA GLN A 83 -6.34 15.54 3.88
C GLN A 83 -4.98 16.23 3.80
N GLN A 84 -4.04 15.88 4.69
CA GLN A 84 -2.70 16.47 4.75
C GLN A 84 -1.64 15.55 4.15
N PHE A 85 -2.04 14.37 3.66
CA PHE A 85 -1.12 13.34 3.20
C PHE A 85 -0.41 13.76 1.91
N ASP A 86 0.92 13.80 1.96
CA ASP A 86 1.77 14.11 0.81
C ASP A 86 2.07 12.83 0.02
N ILE A 87 1.37 12.65 -1.10
CA ILE A 87 1.53 11.48 -1.98
C ILE A 87 2.96 11.38 -2.55
N ALA A 88 3.60 12.51 -2.89
CA ALA A 88 4.96 12.47 -3.44
C ALA A 88 5.95 11.95 -2.40
N LYS A 89 5.83 12.38 -1.15
CA LYS A 89 6.63 11.87 -0.04
C LYS A 89 6.31 10.41 0.30
N ALA A 90 5.06 10.02 0.20
CA ALA A 90 4.67 8.62 0.38
C ALA A 90 5.30 7.70 -0.69
N ILE A 91 5.43 8.15 -1.93
CA ILE A 91 6.13 7.39 -2.98
C ILE A 91 7.61 7.18 -2.61
N GLU A 92 8.31 8.24 -2.16
CA GLU A 92 9.70 8.12 -1.69
C GLU A 92 9.82 7.14 -0.51
N ASP A 93 8.88 7.20 0.45
CA ASP A 93 8.85 6.30 1.61
C ASP A 93 8.52 4.85 1.21
N MET A 94 7.63 4.63 0.25
CA MET A 94 7.36 3.30 -0.31
C MET A 94 8.56 2.71 -1.04
N GLN A 95 9.33 3.52 -1.78
CA GLN A 95 10.59 3.08 -2.41
C GLN A 95 11.62 2.66 -1.35
N ALA A 96 11.77 3.43 -0.27
CA ALA A 96 12.63 3.08 0.85
C ALA A 96 12.17 1.79 1.54
N ALA A 97 10.86 1.63 1.76
CA ALA A 97 10.28 0.43 2.36
C ALA A 97 10.44 -0.80 1.47
N THR A 98 10.25 -0.67 0.16
CA THR A 98 10.48 -1.75 -0.80
C THR A 98 11.95 -2.23 -0.77
N SER A 99 12.90 -1.29 -0.76
CA SER A 99 14.33 -1.60 -0.65
C SER A 99 14.66 -2.27 0.70
N ALA A 100 14.06 -1.79 1.79
CA ALA A 100 14.21 -2.39 3.12
C ALA A 100 13.63 -3.81 3.17
N LEU A 101 12.52 -4.07 2.50
CA LEU A 101 11.91 -5.40 2.39
C LEU A 101 12.81 -6.36 1.60
N HIS A 102 13.33 -5.94 0.45
CA HIS A 102 14.28 -6.74 -0.33
C HIS A 102 15.57 -7.10 0.46
N SER A 103 15.96 -6.26 1.41
CA SER A 103 17.14 -6.50 2.25
C SER A 103 16.92 -7.47 3.40
N GLN A 104 15.66 -7.88 3.68
CA GLN A 104 15.37 -8.85 4.74
C GLN A 104 15.86 -10.26 4.34
N ASP A 105 16.54 -10.94 5.26
CA ASP A 105 16.99 -12.33 5.02
C ASP A 105 15.83 -13.29 4.74
N ALA A 106 14.67 -13.03 5.32
CA ALA A 106 13.45 -13.80 5.12
C ALA A 106 12.74 -13.49 3.78
N CYS A 107 13.05 -12.36 3.12
CA CYS A 107 12.46 -11.99 1.84
C CYS A 107 13.31 -12.52 0.69
N LYS A 108 12.79 -13.42 -0.12
CA LYS A 108 13.50 -14.01 -1.26
C LYS A 108 12.61 -13.98 -2.50
N GLY A 109 13.19 -13.46 -3.58
CA GLY A 109 12.53 -13.44 -4.89
C GLY A 109 11.70 -12.18 -5.11
N LYS A 110 10.46 -12.37 -5.50
CA LYS A 110 9.56 -11.29 -5.94
C LYS A 110 8.92 -10.55 -4.78
N VAL A 111 8.58 -9.28 -5.00
CA VAL A 111 7.85 -8.44 -4.05
C VAL A 111 6.55 -7.95 -4.70
N GLY A 112 5.43 -8.20 -4.04
CA GLY A 112 4.13 -7.63 -4.41
C GLY A 112 3.74 -6.46 -3.53
N ALA A 113 2.83 -5.60 -4.00
CA ALA A 113 2.17 -4.58 -3.18
C ALA A 113 0.70 -4.95 -2.98
N ILE A 114 0.21 -4.81 -1.76
CA ILE A 114 -1.21 -4.99 -1.41
C ILE A 114 -1.64 -3.83 -0.55
N GLY A 115 -2.80 -3.26 -0.81
CA GLY A 115 -3.29 -2.17 0.03
C GLY A 115 -4.79 -1.96 -0.07
N PHE A 116 -5.33 -1.26 0.93
CA PHE A 116 -6.75 -1.08 1.19
C PHE A 116 -7.10 0.41 1.27
N CYS A 117 -8.18 0.86 0.65
CA CYS A 117 -8.61 2.26 0.67
C CYS A 117 -7.50 3.20 0.13
N LEU A 118 -6.95 4.10 0.95
CA LEU A 118 -5.74 4.86 0.63
C LEU A 118 -4.62 3.94 0.15
N GLY A 119 -4.38 2.84 0.87
CA GLY A 119 -3.39 1.83 0.50
C GLY A 119 -3.67 1.14 -0.84
N GLY A 120 -4.93 1.04 -1.25
CA GLY A 120 -5.30 0.56 -2.58
C GLY A 120 -4.80 1.51 -3.69
N LYS A 121 -4.95 2.82 -3.51
CA LYS A 121 -4.34 3.83 -4.38
C LYS A 121 -2.81 3.75 -4.31
N LEU A 122 -2.25 3.62 -3.12
CA LEU A 122 -0.80 3.52 -2.94
C LEU A 122 -0.21 2.25 -3.58
N SER A 123 -0.94 1.12 -3.62
CA SER A 123 -0.51 -0.08 -4.36
C SER A 123 -0.44 0.16 -5.87
N TYR A 124 -1.38 0.91 -6.41
CA TYR A 124 -1.35 1.37 -7.80
C TYR A 124 -0.12 2.26 -8.07
N LEU A 125 0.16 3.21 -7.19
CA LEU A 125 1.33 4.08 -7.30
C LEU A 125 2.64 3.31 -7.08
N ALA A 126 2.68 2.34 -6.17
CA ALA A 126 3.83 1.46 -5.97
C ALA A 126 4.15 0.65 -7.24
N ALA A 127 3.14 0.14 -7.95
CA ALA A 127 3.32 -0.55 -9.22
C ALA A 127 3.93 0.34 -10.32
N ALA A 128 3.73 1.66 -10.25
CA ALA A 128 4.30 2.61 -11.20
C ALA A 128 5.69 3.12 -10.81
N HIS A 129 6.01 3.19 -9.50
CA HIS A 129 7.18 3.92 -9.00
C HIS A 129 8.18 3.08 -8.18
N CYS A 130 7.78 1.89 -7.74
CA CYS A 130 8.62 1.01 -6.92
C CYS A 130 9.01 -0.27 -7.68
N GLU A 131 10.01 -0.99 -7.17
CA GLU A 131 10.40 -2.31 -7.70
C GLU A 131 9.40 -3.38 -7.24
N ILE A 132 8.21 -3.40 -7.86
CA ILE A 132 7.10 -4.29 -7.53
C ILE A 132 6.83 -5.23 -8.71
N ASP A 133 6.71 -6.51 -8.41
CA ASP A 133 6.44 -7.59 -9.39
C ASP A 133 4.96 -7.89 -9.60
N ALA A 134 4.10 -7.49 -8.68
CA ALA A 134 2.63 -7.61 -8.78
C ALA A 134 1.96 -6.64 -7.82
N ALA A 135 0.75 -6.19 -8.13
CA ALA A 135 -0.01 -5.31 -7.25
C ALA A 135 -1.46 -5.76 -7.07
N VAL A 136 -1.98 -5.58 -5.86
CA VAL A 136 -3.40 -5.80 -5.54
C VAL A 136 -3.95 -4.53 -4.87
N CYS A 137 -4.94 -3.92 -5.51
CA CYS A 137 -5.55 -2.67 -5.06
C CYS A 137 -6.97 -2.94 -4.58
N TYR A 138 -7.19 -2.93 -3.28
CA TYR A 138 -8.54 -3.06 -2.72
C TYR A 138 -9.18 -1.67 -2.54
N TYR A 139 -10.28 -1.43 -3.26
CA TYR A 139 -11.10 -0.21 -3.20
C TYR A 139 -10.27 1.09 -3.11
N GLY A 140 -9.25 1.19 -3.98
CA GLY A 140 -8.34 2.35 -4.00
C GLY A 140 -9.07 3.65 -4.37
N VAL A 141 -9.02 4.62 -3.45
CA VAL A 141 -9.69 5.92 -3.61
C VAL A 141 -8.82 6.87 -4.42
N GLY A 142 -9.34 7.38 -5.54
CA GLY A 142 -8.66 8.37 -6.36
C GLY A 142 -7.66 7.79 -7.37
N ILE A 143 -7.72 6.49 -7.70
CA ILE A 143 -6.88 5.89 -8.77
C ILE A 143 -7.16 6.57 -10.12
N GLU A 144 -8.41 6.97 -10.37
CA GLU A 144 -8.82 7.64 -11.61
C GLU A 144 -8.10 8.98 -11.86
N GLU A 145 -7.57 9.61 -10.83
CA GLU A 145 -6.80 10.86 -10.93
C GLU A 145 -5.40 10.65 -11.48
N ASP A 146 -4.86 9.42 -11.35
CA ASP A 146 -3.47 9.06 -11.68
C ASP A 146 -3.37 8.12 -12.90
N LEU A 147 -4.42 7.98 -13.71
CA LEU A 147 -4.45 7.09 -14.88
C LEU A 147 -3.37 7.43 -15.94
N GLY A 148 -2.78 8.63 -15.88
CA GLY A 148 -1.62 8.97 -16.70
C GLY A 148 -0.38 8.12 -16.43
N LEU A 149 -0.33 7.40 -15.30
CA LEU A 149 0.77 6.50 -14.93
C LEU A 149 0.61 5.08 -15.47
N LYS A 150 -0.53 4.73 -16.07
CA LYS A 150 -0.86 3.35 -16.49
C LYS A 150 0.20 2.69 -17.39
N ASP A 151 0.85 3.48 -18.24
CA ASP A 151 1.86 2.97 -19.17
C ASP A 151 3.23 2.75 -18.49
N GLN A 152 3.41 3.21 -17.26
CA GLN A 152 4.59 2.95 -16.42
C GLN A 152 4.45 1.65 -15.63
N ILE A 153 3.21 1.13 -15.48
CA ILE A 153 2.92 -0.11 -14.75
C ILE A 153 3.19 -1.29 -15.68
N THR A 154 4.25 -2.04 -15.40
CA THR A 154 4.69 -3.19 -16.20
C THR A 154 4.40 -4.54 -15.53
N CYS A 155 4.01 -4.54 -14.26
CA CYS A 155 3.65 -5.75 -13.54
C CYS A 155 2.15 -6.08 -13.66
N PRO A 156 1.77 -7.35 -13.47
CA PRO A 156 0.37 -7.73 -13.34
C PRO A 156 -0.28 -7.08 -12.12
N MET A 157 -1.56 -6.72 -12.26
CA MET A 157 -2.29 -6.04 -11.20
C MET A 157 -3.73 -6.54 -11.12
N VAL A 158 -4.27 -6.60 -9.91
CA VAL A 158 -5.69 -6.86 -9.66
C VAL A 158 -6.28 -5.68 -8.90
N MET A 159 -7.40 -5.17 -9.38
CA MET A 159 -8.14 -4.09 -8.71
C MET A 159 -9.53 -4.58 -8.32
N HIS A 160 -9.85 -4.50 -7.03
CA HIS A 160 -11.14 -4.86 -6.47
C HIS A 160 -11.94 -3.61 -6.12
N PHE A 161 -13.12 -3.48 -6.67
CA PHE A 161 -14.04 -2.39 -6.37
C PHE A 161 -15.39 -2.92 -5.90
N ALA A 162 -15.97 -2.33 -4.87
CA ALA A 162 -17.34 -2.62 -4.47
C ALA A 162 -18.34 -1.91 -5.39
N GLU A 163 -19.48 -2.54 -5.63
CA GLU A 163 -20.55 -1.93 -6.45
C GLU A 163 -21.14 -0.69 -5.77
N LEU A 164 -21.33 -0.78 -4.45
CA LEU A 164 -21.88 0.29 -3.63
C LEU A 164 -20.79 0.86 -2.74
N ASP A 165 -20.02 1.82 -3.25
CA ASP A 165 -18.96 2.51 -2.54
C ASP A 165 -19.11 4.03 -2.73
N GLN A 166 -19.28 4.75 -1.62
CA GLN A 166 -19.43 6.20 -1.67
C GLN A 166 -18.13 6.94 -1.92
N PHE A 167 -16.97 6.29 -1.66
CA PHE A 167 -15.63 6.86 -1.87
C PHE A 167 -15.07 6.54 -3.24
N VAL A 168 -15.56 5.48 -3.90
CA VAL A 168 -15.19 5.11 -5.28
C VAL A 168 -16.46 5.03 -6.13
N PRO A 169 -17.00 6.17 -6.58
CA PRO A 169 -18.26 6.22 -7.32
C PRO A 169 -18.17 5.47 -8.66
N ALA A 170 -19.31 5.08 -9.21
CA ALA A 170 -19.39 4.34 -10.49
C ALA A 170 -18.57 4.98 -11.60
N GLN A 171 -18.62 6.32 -11.71
CA GLN A 171 -17.85 7.05 -12.72
C GLN A 171 -16.33 6.82 -12.58
N ALA A 172 -15.78 6.82 -11.37
CA ALA A 172 -14.37 6.54 -11.12
C ALA A 172 -14.01 5.11 -11.54
N ARG A 173 -14.84 4.12 -11.16
CA ARG A 173 -14.65 2.71 -11.55
C ARG A 173 -14.68 2.53 -13.06
N ASP A 174 -15.62 3.19 -13.74
CA ASP A 174 -15.73 3.14 -15.22
C ASP A 174 -14.49 3.75 -15.89
N GLN A 175 -13.96 4.84 -15.37
CA GLN A 175 -12.73 5.46 -15.88
C GLN A 175 -11.54 4.50 -15.74
N VAL A 176 -11.36 3.87 -14.57
CA VAL A 176 -10.30 2.88 -14.34
C VAL A 176 -10.48 1.67 -15.27
N THR A 177 -11.67 1.08 -15.32
CA THR A 177 -11.97 -0.08 -16.19
C THR A 177 -11.67 0.22 -17.65
N ASN A 178 -12.10 1.39 -18.15
CA ASN A 178 -11.85 1.80 -19.52
C ASN A 178 -10.36 2.01 -19.81
N ALA A 179 -9.61 2.58 -18.86
CA ALA A 179 -8.18 2.83 -19.01
C ALA A 179 -7.36 1.54 -19.17
N PHE A 180 -7.81 0.45 -18.54
CA PHE A 180 -7.14 -0.85 -18.56
C PHE A 180 -7.83 -1.90 -19.47
N SER A 181 -8.87 -1.53 -20.22
CA SER A 181 -9.67 -2.45 -21.03
C SER A 181 -8.87 -3.25 -22.08
N ASN A 182 -7.72 -2.76 -22.50
CA ASN A 182 -6.84 -3.43 -23.48
C ASN A 182 -5.71 -4.24 -22.80
N ARG A 183 -5.63 -4.25 -21.48
CA ARG A 183 -4.67 -5.01 -20.70
C ARG A 183 -5.29 -6.34 -20.27
N THR A 184 -4.54 -7.44 -20.41
CA THR A 184 -4.97 -8.80 -19.99
C THR A 184 -4.33 -9.23 -18.67
N ASP A 185 -3.46 -8.42 -18.15
CA ASP A 185 -2.71 -8.60 -16.90
C ASP A 185 -3.15 -7.63 -15.79
N VAL A 186 -4.25 -6.91 -16.05
CA VAL A 186 -4.93 -6.00 -15.11
C VAL A 186 -6.41 -6.29 -15.07
#